data_695e1e88087c982e1375155295aae7e1
#
_entry.id   695e1e88087c982e1375155295aae7e1
#
_cell.length_a   1.000
_cell.length_b   1.000
_cell.length_c   1.000
_cell.angle_alpha   90.00
_cell.angle_beta   90.00
_cell.angle_gamma   90.00
#
_symmetry.space_group_name_H-M   'P 1'
#
loop_
_entity.id
_entity.type
_entity.pdbx_description
1 polymer ?
#
loop_
_entity_poly.entity_id
_entity_poly.type
_entity_poly.pdbx_seq_one_letter_code
_entity_poly.pdbx_strand_id
1 'polypeptide(L)'
;MIKFFYIIFTLLYVSLAYDKSPLKAGKSLIWDSENQSYTANGDVEFKNDKFTAYADKMIAKYIEKQNKEIFTTVELFENVKIEFEEEVFRGNHAIYTRDDNIIKLTGDVSIESPTRLLTGYELIADIDNNKRILNSANDESLVEVLLDNNAKN
;
A
#
# COMPACT_ATOMS: atom_id res chain seq x y z
N MET A 1 42.76 -54.74 -6.67
CA MET A 1 41.59 -54.13 -5.96
C MET A 1 41.62 -52.63 -6.21
N ILE A 2 40.81 -52.16 -7.13
CA ILE A 2 40.69 -50.73 -7.44
C ILE A 2 39.49 -50.21 -6.65
N LYS A 3 39.75 -49.35 -5.64
CA LYS A 3 38.71 -48.66 -4.87
C LYS A 3 38.25 -47.45 -5.67
N PHE A 4 37.03 -47.53 -6.25
CA PHE A 4 36.35 -46.41 -6.85
C PHE A 4 35.86 -45.47 -5.72
N PHE A 5 36.48 -44.30 -5.64
CA PHE A 5 36.03 -43.21 -4.81
C PHE A 5 34.93 -42.45 -5.57
N TYR A 6 33.65 -42.70 -5.24
CA TYR A 6 32.55 -41.88 -5.72
C TYR A 6 32.54 -40.55 -4.97
N ILE A 7 33.01 -39.49 -5.59
CA ILE A 7 32.79 -38.12 -5.12
C ILE A 7 31.36 -37.75 -5.47
N ILE A 8 30.48 -37.79 -4.47
CA ILE A 8 29.12 -37.27 -4.59
C ILE A 8 29.23 -35.74 -4.53
N PHE A 9 29.15 -35.11 -5.70
CA PHE A 9 29.06 -33.65 -5.79
C PHE A 9 27.59 -33.29 -5.50
N THR A 10 27.28 -33.03 -4.22
CA THR A 10 25.98 -32.46 -3.84
C THR A 10 25.93 -31.01 -4.30
N LEU A 11 25.27 -30.77 -5.44
CA LEU A 11 24.91 -29.42 -5.87
C LEU A 11 23.95 -28.84 -4.83
N LEU A 12 24.46 -27.95 -4.01
CA LEU A 12 23.65 -27.12 -3.13
C LEU A 12 22.89 -26.12 -4.00
N TYR A 13 21.65 -26.43 -4.37
CA TYR A 13 20.75 -25.45 -4.94
C TYR A 13 20.37 -24.46 -3.85
N VAL A 14 21.06 -23.33 -3.80
CA VAL A 14 20.59 -22.17 -3.05
C VAL A 14 19.38 -21.62 -3.82
N SER A 15 18.18 -22.00 -3.39
CA SER A 15 16.96 -21.35 -3.87
C SER A 15 16.94 -19.95 -3.31
N LEU A 16 17.22 -18.96 -4.13
CA LEU A 16 16.93 -17.57 -3.82
C LEU A 16 15.40 -17.43 -3.74
N ALA A 17 14.88 -17.50 -2.52
CA ALA A 17 13.48 -17.19 -2.28
C ALA A 17 13.34 -15.66 -2.35
N TYR A 18 12.86 -15.15 -3.49
CA TYR A 18 12.40 -13.78 -3.57
C TYR A 18 11.10 -13.68 -2.81
N ASP A 19 11.02 -12.75 -1.85
CA ASP A 19 9.76 -12.36 -1.22
C ASP A 19 8.77 -11.88 -2.30
N LYS A 20 7.47 -12.05 -1.99
CA LYS A 20 6.43 -11.57 -2.91
C LYS A 20 6.66 -10.10 -3.20
N SER A 21 6.60 -9.72 -4.47
CA SER A 21 6.78 -8.34 -4.90
C SER A 21 5.82 -7.41 -4.14
N PRO A 22 6.33 -6.38 -3.44
CA PRO A 22 5.49 -5.39 -2.78
C PRO A 22 4.76 -4.47 -3.76
N LEU A 23 5.16 -4.45 -5.03
CA LEU A 23 4.64 -3.58 -6.07
C LEU A 23 4.39 -4.36 -7.35
N LYS A 24 3.18 -4.23 -7.92
CA LYS A 24 2.80 -4.79 -9.22
C LYS A 24 2.11 -3.72 -10.06
N ALA A 25 2.24 -3.82 -11.37
CA ALA A 25 1.63 -2.93 -12.35
C ALA A 25 1.16 -3.70 -13.57
N GLY A 26 -0.05 -3.37 -14.07
CA GLY A 26 -0.64 -4.05 -15.23
C GLY A 26 -0.12 -3.56 -16.59
N LYS A 27 0.41 -2.34 -16.67
CA LYS A 27 0.88 -1.74 -17.94
C LYS A 27 2.37 -1.51 -18.01
N SER A 28 2.93 -0.81 -17.03
CA SER A 28 4.38 -0.52 -17.01
C SER A 28 4.90 -0.28 -15.61
N LEU A 29 6.16 -0.64 -15.40
CA LEU A 29 6.93 -0.33 -14.22
C LEU A 29 8.24 0.31 -14.67
N ILE A 30 8.50 1.54 -14.23
CA ILE A 30 9.71 2.30 -14.53
C ILE A 30 10.51 2.40 -13.25
N TRP A 31 11.75 1.95 -13.28
CA TRP A 31 12.71 2.11 -12.21
C TRP A 31 13.69 3.22 -12.58
N ASP A 32 13.78 4.23 -11.73
CA ASP A 32 14.70 5.36 -11.85
C ASP A 32 15.67 5.32 -10.68
N SER A 33 16.88 4.82 -10.94
CA SER A 33 17.90 4.68 -9.91
C SER A 33 18.52 6.03 -9.50
N GLU A 34 18.51 7.02 -10.40
CA GLU A 34 19.04 8.36 -10.11
C GLU A 34 18.14 9.11 -9.11
N ASN A 35 16.82 9.01 -9.30
CA ASN A 35 15.82 9.63 -8.43
C ASN A 35 15.32 8.69 -7.32
N GLN A 36 15.87 7.48 -7.22
CA GLN A 36 15.49 6.44 -6.25
C GLN A 36 13.97 6.25 -6.18
N SER A 37 13.36 5.97 -7.34
CA SER A 37 11.91 5.85 -7.45
C SER A 37 11.47 4.77 -8.42
N TYR A 38 10.25 4.27 -8.16
CA TYR A 38 9.48 3.44 -9.06
C TYR A 38 8.22 4.19 -9.50
N THR A 39 7.93 4.18 -10.79
CA THR A 39 6.63 4.63 -11.33
C THR A 39 5.91 3.44 -11.92
N ALA A 40 4.75 3.13 -11.39
CA ALA A 40 3.90 2.03 -11.83
C ALA A 40 2.63 2.58 -12.48
N ASN A 41 2.20 1.99 -13.60
CA ASN A 41 1.00 2.41 -14.32
C ASN A 41 0.10 1.21 -14.63
N GLY A 42 -1.21 1.43 -14.51
CA GLY A 42 -2.29 0.51 -14.83
C GLY A 42 -2.44 -0.60 -13.80
N ASP A 43 -3.62 -0.69 -13.19
CA ASP A 43 -3.97 -1.73 -12.22
C ASP A 43 -2.85 -1.99 -11.20
N VAL A 44 -2.42 -0.90 -10.54
CA VAL A 44 -1.29 -0.95 -9.61
C VAL A 44 -1.74 -1.56 -8.29
N GLU A 45 -0.96 -2.49 -7.77
CA GLU A 45 -1.08 -3.05 -6.42
C GLU A 45 0.21 -2.78 -5.64
N PHE A 46 0.07 -2.15 -4.49
CA PHE A 46 1.13 -2.01 -3.50
C PHE A 46 0.73 -2.70 -2.21
N LYS A 47 1.63 -3.52 -1.68
CA LYS A 47 1.40 -4.27 -0.45
C LYS A 47 2.57 -4.12 0.51
N ASN A 48 2.25 -3.77 1.75
CA ASN A 48 3.18 -3.89 2.87
C ASN A 48 2.58 -4.81 3.94
N ASP A 49 3.19 -4.87 5.11
CA ASP A 49 2.77 -5.70 6.23
C ASP A 49 1.47 -5.22 6.92
N LYS A 50 1.01 -4.00 6.63
CA LYS A 50 -0.14 -3.37 7.30
C LYS A 50 -1.36 -3.22 6.40
N PHE A 51 -1.17 -2.89 5.11
CA PHE A 51 -2.27 -2.65 4.19
C PHE A 51 -1.94 -3.06 2.76
N THR A 52 -2.97 -3.16 1.93
CA THR A 52 -2.85 -3.29 0.48
C THR A 52 -3.53 -2.09 -0.19
N ALA A 53 -2.84 -1.45 -1.12
CA ALA A 53 -3.34 -0.31 -1.86
C ALA A 53 -3.40 -0.58 -3.35
N TYR A 54 -4.42 -0.03 -4.00
CA TYR A 54 -4.68 -0.12 -5.44
C TYR A 54 -4.89 1.27 -6.01
N ALA A 55 -4.45 1.51 -7.24
CA ALA A 55 -4.64 2.77 -7.97
C ALA A 55 -4.37 2.56 -9.46
N ASP A 56 -4.67 3.58 -10.28
CA ASP A 56 -4.34 3.55 -11.70
C ASP A 56 -2.87 3.88 -11.96
N LYS A 57 -2.26 4.67 -11.07
CA LYS A 57 -0.84 5.02 -11.12
C LYS A 57 -0.26 5.15 -9.72
N MET A 58 1.02 4.85 -9.60
CA MET A 58 1.77 5.00 -8.35
C MET A 58 3.18 5.53 -8.62
N ILE A 59 3.66 6.36 -7.70
CA ILE A 59 5.07 6.75 -7.59
C ILE A 59 5.54 6.37 -6.19
N ALA A 60 6.52 5.48 -6.11
CA ALA A 60 7.10 5.05 -4.84
C ALA A 60 8.57 5.49 -4.76
N LYS A 61 8.92 6.22 -3.72
CA LYS A 61 10.30 6.59 -3.42
C LYS A 61 10.90 5.62 -2.43
N TYR A 62 12.17 5.34 -2.59
CA TYR A 62 12.89 4.43 -1.71
C TYR A 62 14.25 5.01 -1.29
N ILE A 63 14.81 4.43 -0.26
CA ILE A 63 16.21 4.59 0.13
C ILE A 63 16.88 3.21 0.14
N GLU A 64 18.16 3.17 -0.10
CA GLU A 64 18.97 1.97 0.10
C GLU A 64 19.56 1.94 1.51
N LYS A 65 19.31 0.86 2.23
CA LYS A 65 19.88 0.62 3.56
C LYS A 65 20.30 -0.83 3.68
N GLN A 66 21.59 -1.07 3.97
CA GLN A 66 22.16 -2.42 4.07
C GLN A 66 21.86 -3.31 2.84
N ASN A 67 22.04 -2.78 1.64
CA ASN A 67 21.75 -3.44 0.36
C ASN A 67 20.27 -3.86 0.18
N LYS A 68 19.35 -3.15 0.86
CA LYS A 68 17.91 -3.34 0.71
C LYS A 68 17.24 -2.02 0.36
N GLU A 69 16.35 -2.04 -0.61
CA GLU A 69 15.48 -0.92 -0.90
C GLU A 69 14.33 -0.87 0.10
N ILE A 70 14.11 0.30 0.66
CA ILE A 70 13.05 0.56 1.63
C ILE A 70 12.19 1.69 1.10
N PHE A 71 10.93 1.41 0.77
CA PHE A 71 9.99 2.44 0.37
C PHE A 71 9.71 3.40 1.52
N THR A 72 9.94 4.70 1.29
CA THR A 72 9.75 5.77 2.27
C THR A 72 8.45 6.52 2.07
N THR A 73 8.08 6.73 0.80
CA THR A 73 6.85 7.44 0.41
C THR A 73 6.23 6.71 -0.76
N VAL A 74 4.92 6.51 -0.70
CA VAL A 74 4.12 5.94 -1.79
C VAL A 74 2.98 6.90 -2.10
N GLU A 75 2.95 7.39 -3.33
CA GLU A 75 1.91 8.29 -3.84
C GLU A 75 1.06 7.58 -4.87
N LEU A 76 -0.25 7.61 -4.69
CA LEU A 76 -1.26 6.88 -5.44
C LEU A 76 -2.18 7.87 -6.13
N PHE A 77 -2.48 7.64 -7.41
CA PHE A 77 -3.27 8.52 -8.24
C PHE A 77 -4.40 7.76 -8.91
N GLU A 78 -5.60 8.35 -8.85
CA GLU A 78 -6.82 7.91 -9.50
C GLU A 78 -7.32 6.53 -9.03
N ASN A 79 -8.61 6.44 -8.77
CA ASN A 79 -9.28 5.21 -8.32
C ASN A 79 -8.59 4.54 -7.12
N VAL A 80 -8.15 5.36 -6.16
CA VAL A 80 -7.42 4.85 -5.01
C VAL A 80 -8.34 4.04 -4.11
N LYS A 81 -7.89 2.82 -3.77
CA LYS A 81 -8.52 1.92 -2.80
C LYS A 81 -7.44 1.38 -1.88
N ILE A 82 -7.64 1.50 -0.58
CA ILE A 82 -6.71 0.98 0.44
C ILE A 82 -7.49 0.06 1.37
N GLU A 83 -7.04 -1.18 1.48
CA GLU A 83 -7.59 -2.21 2.37
C GLU A 83 -6.72 -2.29 3.62
N PHE A 84 -7.29 -1.96 4.76
CA PHE A 84 -6.64 -1.98 6.06
C PHE A 84 -7.54 -2.69 7.08
N GLU A 85 -7.14 -3.87 7.55
CA GLU A 85 -7.94 -4.73 8.43
C GLU A 85 -9.34 -4.96 7.85
N GLU A 86 -10.40 -4.52 8.56
CA GLU A 86 -11.79 -4.59 8.12
C GLU A 86 -12.29 -3.29 7.48
N GLU A 87 -11.41 -2.31 7.30
CA GLU A 87 -11.74 -1.01 6.69
C GLU A 87 -11.26 -0.94 5.23
N VAL A 88 -12.05 -0.28 4.40
CA VAL A 88 -11.70 0.06 3.01
C VAL A 88 -11.77 1.57 2.86
N PHE A 89 -10.64 2.19 2.54
CA PHE A 89 -10.56 3.61 2.22
C PHE A 89 -10.61 3.78 0.70
N ARG A 90 -11.38 4.75 0.21
CA ARG A 90 -11.46 5.11 -1.21
C ARG A 90 -11.29 6.61 -1.37
N GLY A 91 -10.67 7.03 -2.48
CA GLY A 91 -10.48 8.43 -2.83
C GLY A 91 -9.77 8.57 -4.17
N ASN A 92 -9.39 9.80 -4.53
CA ASN A 92 -8.79 10.08 -5.82
C ASN A 92 -7.26 10.14 -5.77
N HIS A 93 -6.70 10.52 -4.63
CA HIS A 93 -5.27 10.66 -4.44
C HIS A 93 -4.87 10.29 -3.03
N ALA A 94 -3.77 9.54 -2.86
CA ALA A 94 -3.24 9.21 -1.54
C ALA A 94 -1.73 9.35 -1.48
N ILE A 95 -1.25 9.70 -0.29
CA ILE A 95 0.17 9.69 0.06
C ILE A 95 0.32 8.87 1.34
N TYR A 96 1.15 7.84 1.28
CA TYR A 96 1.61 7.10 2.43
C TYR A 96 3.04 7.52 2.77
N THR A 97 3.29 7.86 4.03
CA THR A 97 4.61 8.14 4.57
C THR A 97 4.96 7.08 5.60
N ARG A 98 6.05 6.37 5.35
CA ARG A 98 6.46 5.23 6.18
C ARG A 98 6.89 5.60 7.58
N ASP A 99 7.67 6.68 7.71
CA ASP A 99 8.28 7.05 9.00
C ASP A 99 7.23 7.34 10.07
N ASP A 100 6.12 7.96 9.66
CA ASP A 100 5.01 8.31 10.53
C ASP A 100 3.87 7.28 10.49
N ASN A 101 3.90 6.32 9.56
CA ASN A 101 2.81 5.41 9.24
C ASN A 101 1.47 6.12 9.01
N ILE A 102 1.52 7.26 8.31
CA ILE A 102 0.35 8.07 8.00
C ILE A 102 -0.04 7.88 6.53
N ILE A 103 -1.34 7.66 6.31
CA ILE A 103 -1.98 7.76 5.00
C ILE A 103 -2.79 9.04 4.97
N LYS A 104 -2.51 9.90 4.00
CA LYS A 104 -3.35 11.05 3.65
C LYS A 104 -4.07 10.75 2.34
N LEU A 105 -5.39 10.76 2.35
CA LEU A 105 -6.25 10.47 1.21
C LEU A 105 -7.15 11.67 0.92
N THR A 106 -7.32 12.04 -0.35
CA THR A 106 -8.09 13.21 -0.75
C THR A 106 -8.97 12.94 -1.96
N GLY A 107 -10.08 13.70 -2.06
CA GLY A 107 -11.04 13.70 -3.17
C GLY A 107 -12.04 12.56 -3.08
N ASP A 108 -13.31 12.90 -2.81
CA ASP A 108 -14.44 11.95 -2.67
C ASP A 108 -14.10 10.79 -1.74
N VAL A 109 -13.64 11.13 -0.54
CA VAL A 109 -13.15 10.14 0.42
C VAL A 109 -14.29 9.39 1.07
N SER A 110 -14.17 8.05 1.12
CA SER A 110 -15.01 7.19 1.94
C SER A 110 -14.18 6.21 2.77
N ILE A 111 -14.69 5.91 3.96
CA ILE A 111 -14.21 4.83 4.85
C ILE A 111 -15.37 3.88 5.06
N GLU A 112 -15.26 2.68 4.57
CA GLU A 112 -16.24 1.63 4.71
C GLU A 112 -15.74 0.55 5.67
N SER A 113 -16.61 0.17 6.61
CA SER A 113 -16.41 -0.96 7.53
C SER A 113 -17.71 -1.75 7.66
N PRO A 114 -17.73 -2.93 8.28
CA PRO A 114 -18.94 -3.75 8.40
C PRO A 114 -20.16 -3.05 9.03
N THR A 115 -19.92 -2.00 9.84
CA THR A 115 -20.99 -1.35 10.61
C THR A 115 -21.19 0.12 10.30
N ARG A 116 -20.36 0.71 9.43
CA ARG A 116 -20.43 2.15 9.16
C ARG A 116 -19.80 2.53 7.83
N LEU A 117 -20.30 3.61 7.27
CA LEU A 117 -19.73 4.34 6.15
C LEU A 117 -19.51 5.79 6.57
N LEU A 118 -18.29 6.28 6.42
CA LEU A 118 -17.96 7.69 6.62
C LEU A 118 -17.60 8.30 5.28
N THR A 119 -18.04 9.52 5.01
CA THR A 119 -17.70 10.25 3.80
C THR A 119 -17.21 11.65 4.11
N GLY A 120 -16.29 12.15 3.29
CA GLY A 120 -15.69 13.46 3.43
C GLY A 120 -14.78 13.79 2.24
N TYR A 121 -13.92 14.78 2.40
CA TYR A 121 -13.01 15.20 1.35
C TYR A 121 -11.55 14.78 1.59
N GLU A 122 -11.10 14.82 2.82
CA GLU A 122 -9.75 14.45 3.21
C GLU A 122 -9.79 13.49 4.42
N LEU A 123 -9.02 12.42 4.32
CA LEU A 123 -8.74 11.50 5.42
C LEU A 123 -7.26 11.60 5.80
N ILE A 124 -6.99 11.72 7.10
CA ILE A 124 -5.69 11.49 7.69
C ILE A 124 -5.83 10.24 8.57
N ALA A 125 -5.24 9.14 8.15
CA ALA A 125 -5.24 7.88 8.88
C ALA A 125 -3.87 7.64 9.52
N ASP A 126 -3.81 7.73 10.82
CA ASP A 126 -2.67 7.31 11.64
C ASP A 126 -2.83 5.81 11.92
N ILE A 127 -2.00 5.02 11.25
CA ILE A 127 -2.11 3.56 11.27
C ILE A 127 -1.65 3.00 12.63
N ASP A 128 -0.59 3.54 13.20
CA ASP A 128 -0.02 3.05 14.46
C ASP A 128 -0.92 3.36 15.67
N ASN A 129 -1.57 4.51 15.65
CA ASN A 129 -2.46 4.94 16.73
C ASN A 129 -3.94 4.60 16.47
N ASN A 130 -4.25 3.93 15.37
CA ASN A 130 -5.61 3.58 14.95
C ASN A 130 -6.57 4.77 14.96
N LYS A 131 -6.09 5.94 14.51
CA LYS A 131 -6.86 7.20 14.49
C LYS A 131 -7.19 7.61 13.06
N ARG A 132 -8.43 8.04 12.85
CA ARG A 132 -8.95 8.55 11.56
C ARG A 132 -9.48 9.96 11.79
N ILE A 133 -8.97 10.92 11.01
CA ILE A 133 -9.48 12.29 10.98
C ILE A 133 -10.04 12.50 9.58
N LEU A 134 -11.32 12.81 9.50
CA LEU A 134 -12.02 13.08 8.25
C LEU A 134 -12.44 14.53 8.21
N ASN A 135 -12.07 15.23 7.17
CA ASN A 135 -12.30 16.65 6.98
C ASN A 135 -13.22 16.91 5.77
N SER A 136 -14.00 17.98 5.83
CA SER A 136 -14.73 18.52 4.67
C SER A 136 -13.80 19.30 3.74
N ALA A 137 -14.24 19.55 2.51
CA ALA A 137 -13.51 20.36 1.53
C ALA A 137 -13.51 21.85 1.90
N ASN A 138 -14.61 22.33 2.51
CA ASN A 138 -14.86 23.71 2.90
C ASN A 138 -16.01 23.74 3.91
N ASP A 139 -16.38 24.93 4.35
CA ASP A 139 -17.46 25.14 5.35
C ASP A 139 -18.86 24.78 4.85
N GLU A 140 -19.06 24.62 3.54
CA GLU A 140 -20.33 24.23 2.91
C GLU A 140 -20.45 22.71 2.69
N SER A 141 -19.34 21.98 2.79
CA SER A 141 -19.30 20.53 2.61
C SER A 141 -19.49 19.82 3.96
N LEU A 142 -20.05 18.60 3.91
CA LEU A 142 -20.31 17.82 5.09
C LEU A 142 -19.31 16.66 5.23
N VAL A 143 -19.06 16.29 6.46
CA VAL A 143 -18.54 14.99 6.84
C VAL A 143 -19.70 14.19 7.40
N GLU A 144 -19.97 13.03 6.84
CA GLU A 144 -21.14 12.22 7.20
C GLU A 144 -20.72 10.86 7.78
N VAL A 145 -21.54 10.37 8.70
CA VAL A 145 -21.45 9.02 9.25
C VAL A 145 -22.79 8.33 9.06
N LEU A 146 -22.80 7.23 8.30
CA LEU A 146 -23.92 6.31 8.17
C LEU A 146 -23.65 5.07 9.00
N LEU A 147 -24.56 4.73 9.91
CA LEU A 147 -24.45 3.55 10.78
C LEU A 147 -25.43 2.49 10.31
N ASP A 148 -24.96 1.23 10.21
CA ASP A 148 -25.84 0.09 10.03
C ASP A 148 -26.49 -0.30 11.38
N ASN A 149 -27.72 0.10 11.57
CA ASN A 149 -28.50 -0.21 12.78
C ASN A 149 -29.06 -1.64 12.76
N ASN A 150 -28.81 -2.43 11.71
CA ASN A 150 -29.28 -3.79 11.56
C ASN A 150 -28.24 -4.84 11.97
N ALA A 151 -27.07 -4.44 12.43
CA ALA A 151 -26.11 -5.36 13.03
C ALA A 151 -26.75 -5.94 14.32
N LYS A 152 -27.46 -7.04 14.16
CA LYS A 152 -28.07 -7.78 15.30
C LYS A 152 -26.95 -8.31 16.18
N ASN A 153 -27.07 -8.03 17.47
CA ASN A 153 -26.36 -8.69 18.56
C ASN A 153 -26.34 -10.22 18.41
#